data_49665a4ce8f84ec6b8d4988f6b5f0d4f
#
_entry.id   49665a4ce8f84ec6b8d4988f6b5f0d4f
#
_cell.length_a   1.000
_cell.length_b   1.000
_cell.length_c   1.000
_cell.angle_alpha   90.00
_cell.angle_beta   90.00
_cell.angle_gamma   90.00
#
_symmetry.space_group_name_H-M   'P 1'
#
loop_
_entity.id
_entity.type
_entity.pdbx_description
1 polymer ?
#
loop_
_entity_poly.entity_id
_entity_poly.type
_entity_poly.pdbx_seq_one_letter_code
_entity_poly.pdbx_strand_id
1 'polypeptide(L)'
;KNLQNELKINIVVAHINHMIRKEADSETEFVQDFCEQRDIKCFVKKADVLQIAKEKKLGTEEVGRKIRYDFFEEVKNLVGGNKIATAHNANDNAETVLMNFLRGSGSTGLKGIEPIRDNKLIRPIIECTRQEIEQYCNEKGLNPKYDKTNQENIYTRNKIRNMLIPYIQENFNPNIIETINRMSNLIATDEMYFKSI
;
A
#
# COMPACT_ATOMS: atom_id res chain seq x y z
N LYS A 1 -4.01 -6.31 -16.00
CA LYS A 1 -4.08 -7.17 -17.21
C LYS A 1 -5.15 -6.68 -18.19
N ASN A 2 -6.39 -6.42 -17.74
CA ASN A 2 -7.49 -5.99 -18.62
C ASN A 2 -7.16 -4.72 -19.42
N LEU A 3 -6.49 -3.76 -18.80
CA LEU A 3 -6.08 -2.49 -19.42
C LEU A 3 -4.72 -2.58 -20.15
N GLN A 4 -4.06 -3.72 -20.12
CA GLN A 4 -2.68 -3.85 -20.62
C GLN A 4 -2.57 -3.45 -22.12
N ASN A 5 -3.52 -3.92 -22.94
CA ASN A 5 -3.52 -3.65 -24.37
C ASN A 5 -3.91 -2.18 -24.67
N GLU A 6 -4.90 -1.66 -23.95
CA GLU A 6 -5.39 -0.29 -24.10
C GLU A 6 -4.31 0.73 -23.71
N LEU A 7 -3.68 0.52 -22.56
CA LEU A 7 -2.63 1.41 -22.05
C LEU A 7 -1.23 1.09 -22.60
N LYS A 8 -1.08 0.04 -23.43
CA LYS A 8 0.19 -0.42 -24.00
C LYS A 8 1.28 -0.62 -22.92
N ILE A 9 0.92 -1.23 -21.80
CA ILE A 9 1.82 -1.50 -20.68
C ILE A 9 2.14 -2.99 -20.57
N ASN A 10 3.36 -3.31 -20.12
CA ASN A 10 3.75 -4.65 -19.70
C ASN A 10 3.72 -4.71 -18.17
N ILE A 11 3.17 -5.81 -17.64
CA ILE A 11 2.98 -5.98 -16.19
C ILE A 11 3.74 -7.22 -15.75
N VAL A 12 4.51 -7.06 -14.68
CA VAL A 12 5.10 -8.16 -13.91
C VAL A 12 4.74 -7.97 -12.44
N VAL A 13 4.75 -9.05 -11.69
CA VAL A 13 4.49 -9.03 -10.24
C VAL A 13 5.77 -9.33 -9.49
N ALA A 14 6.04 -8.56 -8.44
CA ALA A 14 7.10 -8.83 -7.47
C ALA A 14 6.46 -9.06 -6.10
N HIS A 15 6.59 -10.27 -5.56
CA HIS A 15 6.04 -10.68 -4.27
C HIS A 15 7.15 -11.00 -3.29
N ILE A 16 7.03 -10.50 -2.05
CA ILE A 16 7.95 -10.84 -0.97
C ILE A 16 7.24 -11.67 0.08
N ASN A 17 7.81 -12.82 0.37
CA ASN A 17 7.50 -13.60 1.56
C ASN A 17 8.45 -13.18 2.69
N HIS A 18 7.91 -12.49 3.68
CA HIS A 18 8.68 -11.99 4.83
C HIS A 18 9.03 -13.06 5.87
N MET A 19 8.54 -14.29 5.71
CA MET A 19 8.74 -15.45 6.60
C MET A 19 8.34 -15.19 8.07
N ILE A 20 7.44 -14.23 8.30
CA ILE A 20 7.01 -13.87 9.67
C ILE A 20 5.92 -14.82 10.16
N ARG A 21 5.08 -15.34 9.27
CA ARG A 21 3.89 -16.14 9.59
C ARG A 21 3.94 -17.49 8.89
N LYS A 22 3.26 -18.48 9.49
CA LYS A 22 3.14 -19.82 8.89
C LYS A 22 2.38 -19.80 7.56
N GLU A 23 1.42 -18.87 7.41
CA GLU A 23 0.60 -18.71 6.22
C GLU A 23 1.34 -18.03 5.04
N ALA A 24 2.51 -17.44 5.28
CA ALA A 24 3.25 -16.69 4.27
C ALA A 24 3.61 -17.51 3.02
N ASP A 25 3.85 -18.80 3.17
CA ASP A 25 4.11 -19.70 2.04
C ASP A 25 2.83 -19.93 1.22
N SER A 26 1.69 -20.20 1.86
CA SER A 26 0.40 -20.36 1.17
C SER A 26 -0.10 -19.08 0.51
N GLU A 27 0.24 -17.91 1.05
CA GLU A 27 -0.02 -16.62 0.42
C GLU A 27 0.85 -16.42 -0.82
N THR A 28 2.10 -16.88 -0.76
CA THR A 28 3.02 -16.85 -1.90
C THR A 28 2.55 -17.74 -3.04
N GLU A 29 2.14 -18.99 -2.73
CA GLU A 29 1.55 -19.92 -3.69
C GLU A 29 0.31 -19.31 -4.35
N PHE A 30 -0.60 -18.74 -3.55
CA PHE A 30 -1.79 -18.06 -4.08
C PHE A 30 -1.44 -16.95 -5.08
N VAL A 31 -0.42 -16.14 -4.80
CA VAL A 31 0.00 -15.06 -5.72
C VAL A 31 0.61 -15.64 -6.98
N GLN A 32 1.40 -16.70 -6.91
CA GLN A 32 2.00 -17.36 -8.05
C GLN A 32 0.93 -17.99 -8.95
N ASP A 33 -0.01 -18.75 -8.38
CA ASP A 33 -1.14 -19.36 -9.12
C ASP A 33 -2.02 -18.29 -9.78
N PHE A 34 -2.29 -17.20 -9.05
CA PHE A 34 -3.07 -16.08 -9.61
C PHE A 34 -2.38 -15.44 -10.82
N CYS A 35 -1.06 -15.30 -10.77
CA CYS A 35 -0.27 -14.76 -11.86
C CYS A 35 -0.19 -15.74 -13.04
N GLU A 36 0.03 -17.03 -12.79
CA GLU A 36 0.09 -18.07 -13.80
C GLU A 36 -1.21 -18.17 -14.59
N GLN A 37 -2.36 -18.22 -13.91
CA GLN A 37 -3.70 -18.25 -14.54
C GLN A 37 -3.96 -17.05 -15.47
N ARG A 38 -3.18 -15.96 -15.32
CA ARG A 38 -3.34 -14.71 -16.08
C ARG A 38 -2.18 -14.43 -17.03
N ASP A 39 -1.26 -15.37 -17.16
CA ASP A 39 -0.05 -15.18 -17.96
C ASP A 39 0.68 -13.88 -17.56
N ILE A 40 0.96 -13.74 -16.25
CA ILE A 40 1.72 -12.63 -15.66
C ILE A 40 2.99 -13.20 -15.04
N LYS A 41 4.15 -12.70 -15.44
CA LYS A 41 5.42 -13.12 -14.84
C LYS A 41 5.49 -12.68 -13.38
N CYS A 42 5.71 -13.62 -12.47
CA CYS A 42 5.80 -13.39 -11.04
C CYS A 42 7.23 -13.65 -10.55
N PHE A 43 7.81 -12.68 -9.85
CA PHE A 43 9.09 -12.80 -9.14
C PHE A 43 8.82 -12.89 -7.66
N VAL A 44 9.40 -13.88 -7.01
CA VAL A 44 9.25 -14.12 -5.57
C VAL A 44 10.60 -14.06 -4.88
N LYS A 45 10.65 -13.40 -3.73
CA LYS A 45 11.80 -13.37 -2.82
C LYS A 45 11.34 -13.76 -1.42
N LYS A 46 12.06 -14.67 -0.78
CA LYS A 46 11.88 -15.00 0.64
C LYS A 46 12.95 -14.27 1.45
N ALA A 47 12.56 -13.69 2.58
CA ALA A 47 13.48 -12.99 3.48
C ALA A 47 13.02 -13.15 4.93
N ASP A 48 13.89 -13.67 5.80
CA ASP A 48 13.63 -13.72 7.24
C ASP A 48 13.80 -12.32 7.85
N VAL A 49 12.70 -11.58 7.82
CA VAL A 49 12.67 -10.19 8.31
C VAL A 49 12.92 -10.11 9.81
N LEU A 50 12.49 -11.12 10.59
CA LEU A 50 12.70 -11.13 12.04
C LEU A 50 14.18 -11.27 12.39
N GLN A 51 14.88 -12.21 11.74
CA GLN A 51 16.31 -12.38 11.92
C GLN A 51 17.07 -11.12 11.50
N ILE A 52 16.80 -10.57 10.32
CA ILE A 52 17.47 -9.38 9.80
C ILE A 52 17.23 -8.15 10.69
N ALA A 53 16.01 -7.98 11.21
CA ALA A 53 15.68 -6.90 12.13
C ALA A 53 16.47 -7.00 13.44
N LYS A 54 16.59 -8.22 13.99
CA LYS A 54 17.38 -8.49 15.19
C LYS A 54 18.87 -8.19 14.98
N GLU A 55 19.43 -8.66 13.88
CA GLU A 55 20.86 -8.43 13.53
C GLU A 55 21.18 -6.94 13.35
N LYS A 56 20.28 -6.21 12.69
CA LYS A 56 20.45 -4.76 12.42
C LYS A 56 19.98 -3.86 13.55
N LYS A 57 19.36 -4.39 14.60
CA LYS A 57 18.75 -3.64 15.71
C LYS A 57 17.76 -2.57 15.23
N LEU A 58 16.96 -2.92 14.23
CA LEU A 58 15.94 -2.06 13.61
C LEU A 58 14.55 -2.64 13.83
N GLY A 59 13.52 -1.80 13.63
CA GLY A 59 12.13 -2.25 13.69
C GLY A 59 11.79 -3.24 12.56
N THR A 60 11.03 -4.28 12.86
CA THR A 60 10.61 -5.30 11.87
C THR A 60 9.88 -4.68 10.68
N GLU A 61 9.01 -3.69 10.93
CA GLU A 61 8.28 -2.99 9.88
C GLU A 61 9.22 -2.21 8.93
N GLU A 62 10.19 -1.51 9.51
CA GLU A 62 11.20 -0.75 8.75
C GLU A 62 12.05 -1.67 7.86
N VAL A 63 12.55 -2.77 8.44
CA VAL A 63 13.35 -3.77 7.71
C VAL A 63 12.52 -4.41 6.60
N GLY A 64 11.30 -4.85 6.91
CA GLY A 64 10.40 -5.45 5.93
C GLY A 64 10.08 -4.49 4.78
N ARG A 65 9.84 -3.21 5.11
CA ARG A 65 9.63 -2.16 4.11
C ARG A 65 10.87 -1.96 3.23
N LYS A 66 12.06 -1.86 3.82
CA LYS A 66 13.31 -1.69 3.07
C LYS A 66 13.55 -2.84 2.11
N ILE A 67 13.49 -4.09 2.58
CA ILE A 67 13.68 -5.29 1.76
C ILE A 67 12.69 -5.32 0.59
N ARG A 68 11.42 -4.94 0.85
CA ARG A 68 10.38 -4.89 -0.18
C ARG A 68 10.73 -3.91 -1.30
N TYR A 69 11.10 -2.69 -0.96
CA TYR A 69 11.43 -1.69 -1.98
C TYR A 69 12.75 -1.99 -2.70
N ASP A 70 13.75 -2.51 -2.00
CA ASP A 70 15.01 -2.95 -2.61
C ASP A 70 14.73 -4.06 -3.65
N PHE A 71 13.86 -5.02 -3.33
CA PHE A 71 13.49 -6.07 -4.27
C PHE A 71 12.64 -5.55 -5.45
N PHE A 72 11.73 -4.63 -5.22
CA PHE A 72 10.96 -4.02 -6.31
C PHE A 72 11.87 -3.28 -7.30
N GLU A 73 12.90 -2.57 -6.82
CA GLU A 73 13.90 -1.95 -7.67
C GLU A 73 14.75 -2.98 -8.42
N GLU A 74 15.14 -4.07 -7.75
CA GLU A 74 15.86 -5.19 -8.37
C GLU A 74 15.06 -5.78 -9.55
N VAL A 75 13.81 -6.14 -9.31
CA VAL A 75 12.93 -6.68 -10.36
C VAL A 75 12.68 -5.67 -11.47
N LYS A 76 12.39 -4.41 -11.13
CA LYS A 76 12.20 -3.33 -12.11
C LYS A 76 13.40 -3.24 -13.06
N ASN A 77 14.63 -3.23 -12.53
CA ASN A 77 15.84 -3.14 -13.33
C ASN A 77 16.05 -4.40 -14.17
N LEU A 78 15.79 -5.59 -13.63
CA LEU A 78 15.91 -6.87 -14.32
C LEU A 78 15.02 -6.97 -15.58
N VAL A 79 13.81 -6.39 -15.49
CA VAL A 79 12.85 -6.46 -16.61
C VAL A 79 12.82 -5.20 -17.47
N GLY A 80 13.69 -4.24 -17.22
CA GLY A 80 13.66 -2.94 -17.92
C GLY A 80 12.40 -2.12 -17.61
N GLY A 81 11.80 -2.32 -16.44
CA GLY A 81 10.58 -1.61 -16.04
C GLY A 81 10.84 -0.14 -15.72
N ASN A 82 9.86 0.70 -15.97
CA ASN A 82 9.96 2.15 -15.75
C ASN A 82 9.17 2.64 -14.51
N LYS A 83 8.23 1.85 -14.01
CA LYS A 83 7.39 2.19 -12.85
C LYS A 83 7.25 0.99 -11.92
N ILE A 84 7.12 1.28 -10.63
CA ILE A 84 6.69 0.35 -9.57
C ILE A 84 5.31 0.78 -9.14
N ALA A 85 4.32 -0.10 -9.22
CA ALA A 85 2.97 0.17 -8.76
C ALA A 85 2.71 -0.48 -7.40
N THR A 86 2.11 0.26 -6.49
CA THR A 86 1.66 -0.27 -5.18
C THR A 86 0.17 0.01 -4.98
N ALA A 87 -0.52 -0.88 -4.28
CA ALA A 87 -1.97 -0.85 -4.10
C ALA A 87 -2.41 -0.02 -2.87
N HIS A 88 -1.73 1.10 -2.58
CA HIS A 88 -2.23 2.04 -1.59
C HIS A 88 -3.53 2.67 -2.11
N ASN A 89 -4.51 2.79 -1.22
CA ASN A 89 -5.86 3.26 -1.52
C ASN A 89 -6.24 4.48 -0.65
N ALA A 90 -7.45 5.00 -0.82
CA ALA A 90 -7.95 6.18 -0.10
C ALA A 90 -7.98 5.98 1.44
N ASN A 91 -8.30 4.77 1.91
CA ASN A 91 -8.26 4.47 3.33
C ASN A 91 -6.83 4.48 3.88
N ASP A 92 -5.85 3.92 3.15
CA ASP A 92 -4.45 3.96 3.54
C ASP A 92 -3.92 5.40 3.63
N ASN A 93 -4.38 6.28 2.73
CA ASN A 93 -4.03 7.69 2.78
C ASN A 93 -4.62 8.37 4.02
N ALA A 94 -5.92 8.18 4.29
CA ALA A 94 -6.58 8.72 5.49
C ALA A 94 -5.90 8.24 6.79
N GLU A 95 -5.56 6.94 6.88
CA GLU A 95 -4.82 6.39 8.01
C GLU A 95 -3.45 7.09 8.19
N THR A 96 -2.74 7.32 7.09
CA THR A 96 -1.42 7.97 7.12
C THR A 96 -1.52 9.42 7.55
N VAL A 97 -2.50 10.16 7.05
CA VAL A 97 -2.75 11.55 7.43
C VAL A 97 -3.09 11.66 8.91
N LEU A 98 -4.02 10.82 9.41
CA LEU A 98 -4.37 10.78 10.84
C LEU A 98 -3.17 10.41 11.71
N MET A 99 -2.38 9.42 11.31
CA MET A 99 -1.19 9.02 12.03
C MET A 99 -0.17 10.16 12.13
N ASN A 100 0.03 10.89 11.04
CA ASN A 100 0.92 12.04 10.99
C ASN A 100 0.38 13.21 11.82
N PHE A 101 -0.91 13.48 11.75
CA PHE A 101 -1.58 14.49 12.58
C PHE A 101 -1.40 14.21 14.07
N LEU A 102 -1.64 12.98 14.51
CA LEU A 102 -1.48 12.56 15.90
C LEU A 102 -0.01 12.64 16.40
N ARG A 103 0.95 12.60 15.47
CA ARG A 103 2.39 12.80 15.76
C ARG A 103 2.83 14.25 15.73
N GLY A 104 1.92 15.19 15.44
CA GLY A 104 2.23 16.61 15.36
C GLY A 104 2.95 17.01 14.08
N SER A 105 2.77 16.28 12.98
CA SER A 105 3.38 16.64 11.70
C SER A 105 2.76 17.92 11.13
N GLY A 106 3.61 18.76 10.51
CA GLY A 106 3.16 19.92 9.73
C GLY A 106 2.56 19.53 8.37
N SER A 107 2.41 20.52 7.48
CA SER A 107 1.81 20.37 6.15
C SER A 107 2.40 19.19 5.37
N THR A 108 3.72 19.04 5.36
CA THR A 108 4.42 17.95 4.67
C THR A 108 3.93 16.56 5.08
N GLY A 109 3.58 16.35 6.35
CA GLY A 109 3.02 15.08 6.81
C GLY A 109 1.53 14.94 6.49
N LEU A 110 0.79 16.07 6.46
CA LEU A 110 -0.65 16.09 6.24
C LEU A 110 -1.05 15.98 4.75
N LYS A 111 -0.12 16.18 3.81
CA LYS A 111 -0.35 15.87 2.39
C LYS A 111 -0.52 14.36 2.11
N GLY A 112 -0.24 13.50 3.11
CA GLY A 112 -0.47 12.07 3.05
C GLY A 112 0.45 11.33 2.07
N ILE A 113 -0.13 10.36 1.36
CA ILE A 113 0.57 9.48 0.43
C ILE A 113 0.52 10.08 -0.98
N GLU A 114 1.65 10.46 -1.54
CA GLU A 114 1.74 11.01 -2.90
C GLU A 114 1.32 9.96 -3.95
N PRO A 115 0.49 10.31 -4.93
CA PRO A 115 0.11 9.41 -6.03
C PRO A 115 1.32 8.92 -6.83
N ILE A 116 2.32 9.80 -7.00
CA ILE A 116 3.59 9.50 -7.69
C ILE A 116 4.73 9.99 -6.80
N ARG A 117 5.71 9.12 -6.55
CA ARG A 117 6.94 9.48 -5.83
C ARG A 117 8.16 9.20 -6.71
N ASP A 118 9.08 10.18 -6.77
CA ASP A 118 10.36 10.12 -7.50
C ASP A 118 10.19 9.73 -8.98
N ASN A 119 9.06 10.03 -9.57
CA ASN A 119 8.66 9.62 -10.92
C ASN A 119 8.80 8.10 -11.20
N LYS A 120 8.89 7.28 -10.17
CA LYS A 120 9.10 5.82 -10.26
C LYS A 120 8.01 5.02 -9.58
N LEU A 121 7.63 5.39 -8.37
CA LEU A 121 6.62 4.71 -7.60
C LEU A 121 5.26 5.35 -7.82
N ILE A 122 4.31 4.58 -8.33
CA ILE A 122 2.94 5.03 -8.59
C ILE A 122 1.93 4.28 -7.73
N ARG A 123 0.79 4.89 -7.48
CA ARG A 123 -0.32 4.35 -6.69
C ARG A 123 -1.63 4.50 -7.47
N PRO A 124 -1.88 3.61 -8.42
CA PRO A 124 -2.98 3.78 -9.39
C PRO A 124 -4.37 3.81 -8.78
N ILE A 125 -4.54 3.28 -7.56
CA ILE A 125 -5.84 3.20 -6.87
C ILE A 125 -5.87 4.04 -5.58
N ILE A 126 -5.03 5.10 -5.50
CA ILE A 126 -4.94 5.93 -4.29
C ILE A 126 -6.24 6.69 -3.98
N GLU A 127 -7.05 6.94 -4.99
CA GLU A 127 -8.36 7.62 -4.85
C GLU A 127 -9.52 6.65 -4.62
N CYS A 128 -9.31 5.35 -4.86
CA CYS A 128 -10.35 4.35 -4.63
C CYS A 128 -10.48 4.05 -3.13
N THR A 129 -11.70 3.96 -2.64
CA THR A 129 -11.99 3.50 -1.29
C THR A 129 -11.82 1.99 -1.18
N ARG A 130 -11.62 1.50 0.03
CA ARG A 130 -11.58 0.06 0.29
C ARG A 130 -12.89 -0.63 -0.12
N GLN A 131 -14.03 0.02 0.11
CA GLN A 131 -15.35 -0.51 -0.25
C GLN A 131 -15.49 -0.70 -1.76
N GLU A 132 -15.07 0.29 -2.57
CA GLU A 132 -15.07 0.18 -4.03
C GLU A 132 -14.17 -0.94 -4.54
N ILE A 133 -13.00 -1.11 -3.90
CA ILE A 133 -12.06 -2.20 -4.25
C ILE A 133 -12.67 -3.56 -3.91
N GLU A 134 -13.29 -3.72 -2.74
CA GLU A 134 -13.95 -4.95 -2.33
C GLU A 134 -15.15 -5.27 -3.24
N GLN A 135 -15.94 -4.27 -3.61
CA GLN A 135 -17.03 -4.41 -4.57
C GLN A 135 -16.49 -4.90 -5.94
N TYR A 136 -15.44 -4.26 -6.46
CA TYR A 136 -14.81 -4.67 -7.71
C TYR A 136 -14.30 -6.13 -7.64
N CYS A 137 -13.66 -6.51 -6.53
CA CYS A 137 -13.20 -7.89 -6.34
C CYS A 137 -14.37 -8.88 -6.40
N ASN A 138 -15.49 -8.58 -5.75
CA ASN A 138 -16.69 -9.40 -5.76
C ASN A 138 -17.30 -9.52 -7.17
N GLU A 139 -17.46 -8.39 -7.86
CA GLU A 139 -17.98 -8.35 -9.24
C GLU A 139 -17.13 -9.15 -10.24
N LYS A 140 -15.83 -9.20 -10.01
CA LYS A 140 -14.87 -9.95 -10.86
C LYS A 140 -14.59 -11.36 -10.38
N GLY A 141 -15.23 -11.82 -9.30
CA GLY A 141 -15.02 -13.15 -8.72
C GLY A 141 -13.59 -13.35 -8.22
N LEU A 142 -12.90 -12.26 -7.84
CA LEU A 142 -11.58 -12.32 -7.23
C LEU A 142 -11.75 -12.66 -5.76
N ASN A 143 -11.07 -13.70 -5.29
CA ASN A 143 -11.13 -14.15 -3.89
C ASN A 143 -9.84 -13.70 -3.15
N PRO A 144 -9.74 -12.43 -2.72
CA PRO A 144 -8.53 -11.93 -2.08
C PRO A 144 -8.31 -12.65 -0.74
N LYS A 145 -7.05 -12.89 -0.39
CA LYS A 145 -6.67 -13.38 0.92
C LYS A 145 -6.74 -12.24 1.94
N TYR A 146 -7.39 -12.50 3.05
CA TYR A 146 -7.46 -11.54 4.16
C TYR A 146 -6.35 -11.82 5.17
N ASP A 147 -5.53 -10.83 5.43
CA ASP A 147 -4.53 -10.87 6.48
C ASP A 147 -5.19 -10.66 7.85
N LYS A 148 -5.24 -11.72 8.67
CA LYS A 148 -5.85 -11.70 10.01
C LYS A 148 -5.16 -10.70 10.96
N THR A 149 -3.87 -10.42 10.77
CA THR A 149 -3.13 -9.46 11.61
C THR A 149 -3.61 -8.02 11.44
N ASN A 150 -4.32 -7.71 10.37
CA ASN A 150 -4.97 -6.41 10.21
C ASN A 150 -6.06 -6.13 11.27
N GLN A 151 -6.58 -7.17 11.94
CA GLN A 151 -7.55 -7.04 13.04
C GLN A 151 -6.87 -6.85 14.40
N GLU A 152 -5.57 -7.06 14.51
CA GLU A 152 -4.84 -6.92 15.76
C GLU A 152 -4.52 -5.44 16.03
N ASN A 153 -5.03 -4.89 17.14
CA ASN A 153 -4.82 -3.48 17.51
C ASN A 153 -3.48 -3.25 18.24
N ILE A 154 -2.42 -3.94 17.85
CA ILE A 154 -1.07 -3.78 18.42
C ILE A 154 -0.40 -2.54 17.85
N TYR A 155 -0.48 -2.36 16.55
CA TYR A 155 0.15 -1.25 15.84
C TYR A 155 -0.76 -0.01 15.78
N THR A 156 -0.16 1.16 15.85
CA THR A 156 -0.88 2.46 15.79
C THR A 156 -1.77 2.56 14.55
N ARG A 157 -1.28 2.08 13.40
CA ARG A 157 -2.05 2.10 12.15
C ARG A 157 -3.33 1.25 12.25
N ASN A 158 -3.23 0.07 12.86
CA ASN A 158 -4.38 -0.80 13.06
C ASN A 158 -5.38 -0.18 14.05
N LYS A 159 -4.91 0.50 15.11
CA LYS A 159 -5.81 1.24 16.02
C LYS A 159 -6.57 2.36 15.29
N ILE A 160 -5.90 3.09 14.42
CA ILE A 160 -6.55 4.12 13.61
C ILE A 160 -7.61 3.49 12.69
N ARG A 161 -7.26 2.42 11.99
CA ARG A 161 -8.15 1.69 11.06
C ARG A 161 -9.37 1.08 11.75
N ASN A 162 -9.14 0.38 12.86
CA ASN A 162 -10.14 -0.49 13.46
C ASN A 162 -10.95 0.19 14.58
N MET A 163 -10.44 1.31 15.12
CA MET A 163 -11.07 1.99 16.26
C MET A 163 -11.36 3.46 15.95
N LEU A 164 -10.34 4.26 15.57
CA LEU A 164 -10.50 5.71 15.46
C LEU A 164 -11.38 6.09 14.26
N ILE A 165 -11.09 5.59 13.08
CA ILE A 165 -11.88 5.89 11.87
C ILE A 165 -13.32 5.45 12.04
N PRO A 166 -13.65 4.21 12.46
CA PRO A 166 -15.03 3.80 12.71
C PRO A 166 -15.73 4.67 13.75
N TYR A 167 -15.04 5.03 14.84
CA TYR A 167 -15.61 5.92 15.86
C TYR A 167 -15.97 7.31 15.31
N ILE A 168 -15.10 7.88 14.47
CA ILE A 168 -15.39 9.17 13.82
C ILE A 168 -16.53 9.03 12.82
N GLN A 169 -16.57 7.93 12.06
CA GLN A 169 -17.64 7.69 11.08
C GLN A 169 -19.02 7.60 11.76
N GLU A 170 -19.10 6.92 12.88
CA GLU A 170 -20.33 6.70 13.61
C GLU A 170 -20.83 7.97 14.34
N ASN A 171 -19.91 8.72 14.97
CA ASN A 171 -20.27 9.76 15.93
C ASN A 171 -20.11 11.19 15.40
N PHE A 172 -19.39 11.42 14.30
CA PHE A 172 -19.05 12.76 13.82
C PHE A 172 -19.27 12.94 12.32
N ASN A 173 -18.66 12.11 11.48
CA ASN A 173 -18.69 12.29 10.03
C ASN A 173 -18.57 10.94 9.31
N PRO A 174 -19.68 10.40 8.76
CA PRO A 174 -19.65 9.12 8.04
C PRO A 174 -18.71 9.13 6.82
N ASN A 175 -18.43 10.31 6.24
CA ASN A 175 -17.57 10.49 5.08
C ASN A 175 -16.17 10.97 5.46
N ILE A 176 -15.66 10.62 6.64
CA ILE A 176 -14.38 11.13 7.16
C ILE A 176 -13.20 10.77 6.24
N ILE A 177 -13.20 9.59 5.60
CA ILE A 177 -12.14 9.17 4.70
C ILE A 177 -12.04 10.11 3.51
N GLU A 178 -13.15 10.42 2.86
CA GLU A 178 -13.19 11.36 1.72
C GLU A 178 -12.83 12.78 2.16
N THR A 179 -13.30 13.19 3.35
CA THR A 179 -13.00 14.50 3.92
C THR A 179 -11.49 14.67 4.15
N ILE A 180 -10.82 13.67 4.74
CA ILE A 180 -9.37 13.69 4.96
C ILE A 180 -8.62 13.68 3.64
N ASN A 181 -9.03 12.87 2.67
CA ASN A 181 -8.38 12.82 1.37
C ASN A 181 -8.48 14.15 0.63
N ARG A 182 -9.66 14.79 0.65
CA ARG A 182 -9.84 16.12 0.06
C ARG A 182 -8.96 17.18 0.72
N MET A 183 -8.90 17.19 2.05
CA MET A 183 -8.00 18.08 2.80
C MET A 183 -6.53 17.82 2.43
N SER A 184 -6.11 16.58 2.40
CA SER A 184 -4.76 16.15 2.05
C SER A 184 -4.35 16.63 0.64
N ASN A 185 -5.25 16.52 -0.33
CA ASN A 185 -5.03 16.97 -1.70
C ASN A 185 -4.89 18.51 -1.79
N LEU A 186 -5.68 19.26 -1.03
CA LEU A 186 -5.54 20.73 -0.94
C LEU A 186 -4.16 21.11 -0.38
N ILE A 187 -3.75 20.50 0.74
CA ILE A 187 -2.44 20.75 1.35
C ILE A 187 -1.30 20.38 0.37
N ALA A 188 -1.42 19.28 -0.36
CA ALA A 188 -0.43 18.88 -1.35
C ALA A 188 -0.31 19.92 -2.48
N THR A 189 -1.45 20.49 -2.93
CA THR A 189 -1.49 21.54 -3.95
C THR A 189 -0.83 22.82 -3.45
N ASP A 190 -1.14 23.25 -2.23
CA ASP A 190 -0.54 24.43 -1.60
C ASP A 190 0.97 24.26 -1.46
N GLU A 191 1.45 23.10 -1.01
CA GLU A 191 2.89 22.83 -0.92
C GLU A 191 3.58 22.84 -2.28
N MET A 192 2.93 22.34 -3.33
CA MET A 192 3.49 22.43 -4.70
C MET A 192 3.62 23.88 -5.16
N TYR A 193 2.62 24.70 -4.90
CA TYR A 193 2.65 26.13 -5.22
C TYR A 193 3.79 26.85 -4.50
N PHE A 194 3.92 26.67 -3.17
CA PHE A 194 5.00 27.29 -2.39
C PHE A 194 6.41 26.84 -2.81
N LYS A 195 6.57 25.64 -3.35
CA LYS A 195 7.86 25.17 -3.86
C LYS A 195 8.19 25.73 -5.26
N SER A 196 7.22 26.28 -5.96
CA SER A 196 7.39 26.81 -7.32
C SER A 196 7.78 28.29 -7.35
N ILE A 197 7.65 29.00 -6.23
CA ILE A 197 8.07 30.38 -6.02
C ILE A 197 9.39 30.45 -5.26
#